data_f38d4ca51aa80d67bce91de7a108cc88
#
_entry.id   f38d4ca51aa80d67bce91de7a108cc88
#
_cell.length_a   1.000
_cell.length_b   1.000
_cell.length_c   1.000
_cell.angle_alpha   90.00
_cell.angle_beta   90.00
_cell.angle_gamma   90.00
#
_symmetry.space_group_name_H-M   'P 1'
#
loop_
_entity.id
_entity.type
_entity.pdbx_description
1 polymer ?
#
loop_
_entity_poly.entity_id
_entity_poly.type
_entity_poly.pdbx_seq_one_letter_code
_entity_poly.pdbx_strand_id
1 'polypeptide(L)'
;MKVFLVEDDSEIREMETYALTGAGYSVMAFGEPVAFFKAISMQKPDLIILDIMLPNEDGLSILSKIRKNPATKSIPVIFVTARTTELDKVKGLDSGADDYLVKPFGIMEFLSRVKALLRRTAIQSVEENVVLGPVEIDVLKHTATIDGHVCDLTYKEFELLRVLISNPGIVFSRQQLMDKIWGIDFLMETRTVDMHIKTLRQKLKKHGSIIKTVRNVGYKAEELYE
;
A
#
# COMPACT_ATOMS: atom_id res chain seq x y z
N MET A 1 -3.90 7.85 -15.14
CA MET A 1 -4.15 7.25 -13.83
C MET A 1 -5.04 8.19 -13.03
N LYS A 2 -5.97 7.61 -12.28
CA LYS A 2 -7.00 8.32 -11.52
C LYS A 2 -6.70 8.31 -10.04
N VAL A 3 -6.70 9.47 -9.41
CA VAL A 3 -6.43 9.66 -7.98
C VAL A 3 -7.69 10.21 -7.31
N PHE A 4 -8.10 9.58 -6.21
CA PHE A 4 -9.12 10.14 -5.33
C PHE A 4 -8.44 10.75 -4.11
N LEU A 5 -8.80 11.99 -3.80
CA LEU A 5 -8.25 12.78 -2.71
C LEU A 5 -9.37 13.13 -1.71
N VAL A 6 -9.17 12.83 -0.43
CA VAL A 6 -10.11 13.18 0.64
C VAL A 6 -9.40 14.06 1.65
N GLU A 7 -9.76 15.34 1.67
CA GLU A 7 -9.12 16.40 2.45
C GLU A 7 -10.19 17.47 2.76
N ASP A 8 -10.44 17.78 4.01
CA ASP A 8 -11.48 18.76 4.39
C ASP A 8 -11.01 20.20 4.22
N ASP A 9 -9.72 20.48 4.46
CA ASP A 9 -9.16 21.81 4.24
C ASP A 9 -9.15 22.15 2.74
N SER A 10 -9.88 23.20 2.37
CA SER A 10 -10.04 23.61 0.96
C SER A 10 -8.75 24.07 0.31
N GLU A 11 -7.88 24.77 1.06
CA GLU A 11 -6.62 25.30 0.53
C GLU A 11 -5.64 24.16 0.27
N ILE A 12 -5.51 23.24 1.21
CA ILE A 12 -4.67 22.04 1.05
C ILE A 12 -5.20 21.16 -0.07
N ARG A 13 -6.51 20.93 -0.13
CA ARG A 13 -7.16 20.14 -1.18
C ARG A 13 -6.94 20.72 -2.57
N GLU A 14 -7.04 22.05 -2.72
CA GLU A 14 -6.76 22.75 -3.99
C GLU A 14 -5.28 22.64 -4.37
N MET A 15 -4.35 22.84 -3.43
CA MET A 15 -2.91 22.72 -3.64
C MET A 15 -2.53 21.31 -4.11
N GLU A 16 -3.02 20.28 -3.41
CA GLU A 16 -2.77 18.87 -3.76
C GLU A 16 -3.38 18.51 -5.12
N THR A 17 -4.61 18.96 -5.38
CA THR A 17 -5.28 18.77 -6.68
C THR A 17 -4.50 19.41 -7.81
N TYR A 18 -4.03 20.63 -7.61
CA TYR A 18 -3.22 21.35 -8.59
C TYR A 18 -1.91 20.62 -8.89
N ALA A 19 -1.19 20.21 -7.84
CA ALA A 19 0.07 19.47 -7.96
C ALA A 19 -0.10 18.15 -8.72
N LEU A 20 -1.13 17.37 -8.36
CA LEU A 20 -1.42 16.08 -9.01
C LEU A 20 -1.84 16.25 -10.46
N THR A 21 -2.70 17.24 -10.75
CA THR A 21 -3.15 17.52 -12.12
C THR A 21 -1.99 18.00 -12.99
N GLY A 22 -1.11 18.86 -12.45
CA GLY A 22 0.11 19.29 -13.11
C GLY A 22 1.09 18.16 -13.40
N ALA A 23 1.07 17.10 -12.59
CA ALA A 23 1.83 15.86 -12.81
C ALA A 23 1.15 14.88 -13.79
N GLY A 24 -0.01 15.23 -14.37
CA GLY A 24 -0.71 14.44 -15.39
C GLY A 24 -1.70 13.40 -14.85
N TYR A 25 -2.10 13.49 -13.58
CA TYR A 25 -3.12 12.61 -13.00
C TYR A 25 -4.53 13.19 -13.18
N SER A 26 -5.52 12.30 -13.34
CA SER A 26 -6.93 12.67 -13.27
C SER A 26 -7.38 12.63 -11.81
N VAL A 27 -7.72 13.77 -11.24
CA VAL A 27 -8.03 13.90 -9.81
C VAL A 27 -9.52 14.09 -9.58
N MET A 28 -10.06 13.37 -8.59
CA MET A 28 -11.36 13.65 -7.98
C MET A 28 -11.13 13.95 -6.50
N ALA A 29 -11.38 15.19 -6.10
CA ALA A 29 -11.16 15.66 -4.74
C ALA A 29 -12.49 15.81 -3.98
N PHE A 30 -12.49 15.40 -2.72
CA PHE A 30 -13.65 15.35 -1.83
C PHE A 30 -13.32 16.05 -0.52
N GLY A 31 -14.19 16.96 -0.07
CA GLY A 31 -14.09 17.60 1.25
C GLY A 31 -14.70 16.77 2.38
N GLU A 32 -15.39 15.69 2.05
CA GLU A 32 -16.11 14.87 3.03
C GLU A 32 -16.23 13.40 2.59
N PRO A 33 -16.28 12.45 3.55
CA PRO A 33 -16.33 11.01 3.27
C PRO A 33 -17.55 10.54 2.48
N VAL A 34 -18.71 11.17 2.66
CA VAL A 34 -19.96 10.76 2.00
C VAL A 34 -19.85 10.85 0.48
N ALA A 35 -19.35 11.97 -0.03
CA ALA A 35 -19.15 12.17 -1.45
C ALA A 35 -18.09 11.20 -2.02
N PHE A 36 -17.01 10.94 -1.27
CA PHE A 36 -16.00 9.96 -1.61
C PHE A 36 -16.57 8.54 -1.74
N PHE A 37 -17.35 8.07 -0.75
CA PHE A 37 -17.95 6.73 -0.81
C PHE A 37 -18.94 6.56 -1.95
N LYS A 38 -19.69 7.61 -2.30
CA LYS A 38 -20.54 7.60 -3.47
C LYS A 38 -19.72 7.48 -4.76
N ALA A 39 -18.63 8.22 -4.88
CA ALA A 39 -17.77 8.17 -6.07
C ALA A 39 -17.07 6.82 -6.22
N ILE A 40 -16.48 6.25 -5.16
CA ILE A 40 -15.73 5.00 -5.21
C ILE A 40 -16.63 3.79 -5.53
N SER A 41 -17.93 3.87 -5.22
CA SER A 41 -18.89 2.84 -5.62
C SER A 41 -19.22 2.84 -7.11
N MET A 42 -19.04 3.97 -7.78
CA MET A 42 -19.30 4.13 -9.22
C MET A 42 -18.04 3.93 -10.05
N GLN A 43 -16.88 4.26 -9.50
CA GLN A 43 -15.65 4.33 -10.25
C GLN A 43 -14.44 4.05 -9.35
N LYS A 44 -13.62 3.07 -9.74
CA LYS A 44 -12.44 2.67 -9.01
C LYS A 44 -11.26 3.60 -9.33
N PRO A 45 -10.59 4.23 -8.31
CA PRO A 45 -9.35 4.96 -8.52
C PRO A 45 -8.13 4.01 -8.54
N ASP A 46 -7.01 4.50 -9.08
CA ASP A 46 -5.71 3.83 -9.04
C ASP A 46 -4.95 4.09 -7.73
N LEU A 47 -5.31 5.18 -7.02
CA LEU A 47 -4.74 5.58 -5.72
C LEU A 47 -5.76 6.40 -4.94
N ILE A 48 -5.76 6.24 -3.62
CA ILE A 48 -6.50 7.09 -2.68
C ILE A 48 -5.48 7.86 -1.83
N ILE A 49 -5.68 9.17 -1.74
CA ILE A 49 -5.00 10.05 -0.79
C ILE A 49 -6.02 10.44 0.26
N LEU A 50 -5.70 10.27 1.53
CA LEU A 50 -6.67 10.35 2.61
C LEU A 50 -6.09 11.08 3.82
N ASP A 51 -6.72 12.18 4.27
CA ASP A 51 -6.39 12.71 5.59
C ASP A 51 -7.00 11.82 6.70
N ILE A 52 -6.27 11.69 7.79
CA ILE A 52 -6.77 11.02 8.99
C ILE A 52 -7.72 11.94 9.75
N MET A 53 -7.42 13.24 9.79
CA MET A 53 -8.13 14.22 10.63
C MET A 53 -9.32 14.85 9.89
N LEU A 54 -10.23 14.03 9.40
CA LEU A 54 -11.44 14.53 8.74
C LEU A 54 -12.55 14.82 9.76
N PRO A 55 -13.40 15.82 9.51
CA PRO A 55 -14.59 16.03 10.32
C PRO A 55 -15.58 14.87 10.13
N ASN A 56 -16.29 14.54 11.18
CA ASN A 56 -17.35 13.52 11.24
C ASN A 56 -16.89 12.06 11.13
N GLU A 57 -15.81 11.74 10.45
CA GLU A 57 -15.29 10.37 10.34
C GLU A 57 -13.76 10.34 10.22
N ASP A 58 -13.07 9.67 11.15
CA ASP A 58 -11.61 9.50 11.16
C ASP A 58 -11.16 8.69 9.92
N GLY A 59 -10.09 9.13 9.26
CA GLY A 59 -9.52 8.48 8.09
C GLY A 59 -9.14 7.01 8.32
N LEU A 60 -8.79 6.61 9.55
CA LEU A 60 -8.56 5.20 9.90
C LEU A 60 -9.85 4.36 9.77
N SER A 61 -10.99 4.93 10.15
CA SER A 61 -12.31 4.30 9.96
C SER A 61 -12.64 4.14 8.48
N ILE A 62 -12.37 5.19 7.68
CA ILE A 62 -12.55 5.17 6.23
C ILE A 62 -11.65 4.08 5.61
N LEU A 63 -10.37 4.01 5.97
CA LEU A 63 -9.45 2.98 5.52
C LEU A 63 -9.96 1.57 5.88
N SER A 64 -10.45 1.37 7.11
CA SER A 64 -11.03 0.09 7.52
C SER A 64 -12.20 -0.33 6.62
N LYS A 65 -13.07 0.60 6.24
CA LYS A 65 -14.18 0.33 5.29
C LYS A 65 -13.65 -0.03 3.90
N ILE A 66 -12.63 0.69 3.40
CA ILE A 66 -11.98 0.41 2.12
C ILE A 66 -11.38 -1.00 2.12
N ARG A 67 -10.69 -1.40 3.20
CA ARG A 67 -10.02 -2.71 3.32
C ARG A 67 -11.00 -3.87 3.52
N LYS A 68 -12.16 -3.64 4.12
CA LYS A 68 -13.22 -4.65 4.28
C LYS A 68 -14.00 -4.94 2.99
N ASN A 69 -13.98 -4.03 2.02
CA ASN A 69 -14.69 -4.21 0.76
C ASN A 69 -13.81 -4.91 -0.28
N PRO A 70 -14.16 -6.12 -0.77
CA PRO A 70 -13.36 -6.85 -1.77
C PRO A 70 -13.06 -6.06 -3.04
N ALA A 71 -13.93 -5.14 -3.45
CA ALA A 71 -13.74 -4.33 -4.66
C ALA A 71 -12.69 -3.23 -4.49
N THR A 72 -12.43 -2.77 -3.26
CA THR A 72 -11.55 -1.61 -3.00
C THR A 72 -10.34 -1.94 -2.14
N LYS A 73 -10.29 -3.11 -1.51
CA LYS A 73 -9.23 -3.50 -0.56
C LYS A 73 -7.82 -3.45 -1.13
N SER A 74 -7.66 -3.68 -2.43
CA SER A 74 -6.36 -3.68 -3.13
C SER A 74 -5.95 -2.30 -3.65
N ILE A 75 -6.79 -1.28 -3.51
CA ILE A 75 -6.43 0.08 -3.94
C ILE A 75 -5.37 0.63 -2.97
N PRO A 76 -4.22 1.10 -3.47
CA PRO A 76 -3.22 1.72 -2.59
C PRO A 76 -3.79 2.99 -1.94
N VAL A 77 -3.45 3.17 -0.66
CA VAL A 77 -3.88 4.31 0.14
C VAL A 77 -2.67 4.97 0.79
N ILE A 78 -2.49 6.27 0.58
CA ILE A 78 -1.53 7.10 1.30
C ILE A 78 -2.28 8.00 2.28
N PHE A 79 -1.85 8.01 3.54
CA PHE A 79 -2.28 9.02 4.49
C PHE A 79 -1.46 10.29 4.35
N VAL A 80 -2.14 11.43 4.31
CA VAL A 80 -1.53 12.77 4.34
C VAL A 80 -2.16 13.53 5.51
N THR A 81 -1.46 13.73 6.61
CA THR A 81 -2.06 14.18 7.88
C THR A 81 -1.12 14.99 8.75
N ALA A 82 -1.68 15.82 9.64
CA ALA A 82 -0.95 16.55 10.66
C ALA A 82 -0.52 15.68 11.87
N ARG A 83 -0.96 14.42 11.97
CA ARG A 83 -0.52 13.50 13.04
C ARG A 83 0.95 13.12 12.85
N THR A 84 1.78 13.46 13.84
CA THR A 84 3.24 13.36 13.74
C THR A 84 3.85 12.28 14.63
N THR A 85 3.09 11.73 15.60
CA THR A 85 3.66 10.79 16.56
C THR A 85 4.03 9.47 15.90
N GLU A 86 5.09 8.83 16.38
CA GLU A 86 5.51 7.50 15.91
C GLU A 86 4.36 6.48 16.06
N LEU A 87 3.60 6.57 17.16
CA LEU A 87 2.44 5.73 17.41
C LEU A 87 1.33 5.91 16.36
N ASP A 88 1.10 7.14 15.89
CA ASP A 88 0.09 7.39 14.85
C ASP A 88 0.51 6.81 13.51
N LYS A 89 1.80 6.96 13.15
CA LYS A 89 2.36 6.37 11.93
C LYS A 89 2.26 4.84 11.96
N VAL A 90 2.65 4.23 13.09
CA VAL A 90 2.55 2.78 13.29
C VAL A 90 1.10 2.32 13.18
N LYS A 91 0.15 2.98 13.85
CA LYS A 91 -1.28 2.64 13.77
C LYS A 91 -1.83 2.80 12.34
N GLY A 92 -1.46 3.86 11.64
CA GLY A 92 -1.88 4.09 10.26
C GLY A 92 -1.43 2.97 9.33
N LEU A 93 -0.18 2.55 9.42
CA LEU A 93 0.39 1.47 8.61
C LEU A 93 -0.14 0.09 9.03
N ASP A 94 -0.28 -0.17 10.35
CA ASP A 94 -0.90 -1.40 10.87
C ASP A 94 -2.35 -1.57 10.40
N SER A 95 -3.06 -0.46 10.19
CA SER A 95 -4.42 -0.44 9.65
C SER A 95 -4.48 -0.79 8.16
N GLY A 96 -3.32 -0.95 7.49
CA GLY A 96 -3.22 -1.32 6.09
C GLY A 96 -3.08 -0.15 5.11
N ALA A 97 -2.65 1.03 5.56
CA ALA A 97 -2.19 2.09 4.67
C ALA A 97 -0.87 1.69 4.00
N ASP A 98 -0.69 2.14 2.77
CA ASP A 98 0.47 1.79 1.95
C ASP A 98 1.63 2.78 2.11
N ASP A 99 1.30 4.02 2.50
CA ASP A 99 2.25 5.08 2.78
C ASP A 99 1.65 6.10 3.77
N TYR A 100 2.52 6.96 4.34
CA TYR A 100 2.17 7.96 5.32
C TYR A 100 3.02 9.22 5.11
N LEU A 101 2.38 10.37 4.91
CA LEU A 101 3.04 11.66 4.73
C LEU A 101 2.53 12.65 5.79
N VAL A 102 3.47 13.32 6.46
CA VAL A 102 3.15 14.27 7.55
C VAL A 102 3.10 15.69 7.00
N LYS A 103 2.03 16.43 7.35
CA LYS A 103 1.92 17.87 7.11
C LYS A 103 2.73 18.66 8.16
N PRO A 104 3.44 19.75 7.76
CA PRO A 104 3.62 20.25 6.38
C PRO A 104 4.62 19.40 5.59
N PHE A 105 4.38 19.23 4.29
CA PHE A 105 5.24 18.47 3.37
C PHE A 105 5.64 19.30 2.15
N GLY A 106 6.73 18.91 1.50
CA GLY A 106 7.13 19.49 0.22
C GLY A 106 6.35 18.88 -0.95
N ILE A 107 5.94 19.71 -1.92
CA ILE A 107 5.21 19.24 -3.12
C ILE A 107 5.98 18.14 -3.87
N MET A 108 7.30 18.26 -3.95
CA MET A 108 8.15 17.27 -4.63
C MET A 108 8.14 15.93 -3.89
N GLU A 109 8.17 15.94 -2.55
CA GLU A 109 8.04 14.72 -1.74
C GLU A 109 6.68 14.07 -1.96
N PHE A 110 5.60 14.84 -1.86
CA PHE A 110 4.24 14.37 -2.11
C PHE A 110 4.10 13.69 -3.48
N LEU A 111 4.52 14.36 -4.56
CA LEU A 111 4.47 13.80 -5.92
C LEU A 111 5.37 12.58 -6.09
N SER A 112 6.55 12.55 -5.46
CA SER A 112 7.45 11.39 -5.51
C SER A 112 6.80 10.15 -4.88
N ARG A 113 6.11 10.30 -3.74
CA ARG A 113 5.39 9.22 -3.07
C ARG A 113 4.21 8.71 -3.91
N VAL A 114 3.40 9.62 -4.42
CA VAL A 114 2.29 9.30 -5.34
C VAL A 114 2.81 8.54 -6.56
N LYS A 115 3.88 9.05 -7.21
CA LYS A 115 4.51 8.41 -8.35
C LYS A 115 5.07 7.03 -8.01
N ALA A 116 5.68 6.85 -6.84
CA ALA A 116 6.22 5.58 -6.40
C ALA A 116 5.12 4.53 -6.22
N LEU A 117 3.97 4.88 -5.66
CA LEU A 117 2.82 4.00 -5.54
C LEU A 117 2.20 3.67 -6.90
N LEU A 118 1.99 4.67 -7.77
CA LEU A 118 1.35 4.50 -9.07
C LEU A 118 2.26 3.85 -10.13
N ARG A 119 3.59 4.03 -10.07
CA ARG A 119 4.54 3.37 -11.02
C ARG A 119 4.38 1.86 -10.99
N ARG A 120 4.06 1.30 -9.86
CA ARG A 120 3.90 -0.15 -9.66
C ARG A 120 2.62 -0.69 -10.26
N THR A 121 1.57 0.12 -10.31
CA THR A 121 0.36 -0.23 -11.06
C THR A 121 0.57 -0.16 -12.59
N ALA A 122 1.54 0.64 -13.07
CA ALA A 122 1.83 0.82 -14.50
C ALA A 122 2.85 -0.19 -15.09
N ILE A 123 3.73 -0.79 -14.27
CA ILE A 123 4.73 -1.80 -14.71
C ILE A 123 4.11 -3.19 -14.87
N GLN A 124 2.79 -3.31 -14.82
CA GLN A 124 2.05 -4.54 -15.06
C GLN A 124 1.96 -4.93 -16.54
N SER A 125 3.04 -4.79 -17.32
CA SER A 125 3.14 -5.44 -18.61
C SER A 125 4.16 -6.58 -18.50
N VAL A 126 3.61 -7.82 -18.56
CA VAL A 126 4.35 -9.08 -18.74
C VAL A 126 5.16 -9.56 -17.52
N GLU A 127 4.49 -9.95 -16.44
CA GLU A 127 4.99 -11.05 -15.61
C GLU A 127 3.88 -12.09 -15.46
N GLU A 128 4.20 -13.31 -15.83
CA GLU A 128 3.36 -14.50 -15.66
C GLU A 128 3.00 -14.76 -14.20
N ASN A 129 2.00 -15.60 -13.96
CA ASN A 129 1.69 -16.07 -12.61
C ASN A 129 2.95 -16.56 -11.92
N VAL A 130 3.20 -16.09 -10.71
CA VAL A 130 4.34 -16.53 -9.90
C VAL A 130 3.86 -17.57 -8.90
N VAL A 131 4.47 -18.75 -8.91
CA VAL A 131 4.11 -19.85 -8.03
C VAL A 131 5.31 -20.26 -7.19
N LEU A 132 5.12 -20.42 -5.88
CA LEU A 132 6.10 -20.99 -4.97
C LEU A 132 5.39 -21.89 -3.95
N GLY A 133 5.51 -23.21 -4.15
CA GLY A 133 4.77 -24.19 -3.36
C GLY A 133 3.25 -23.95 -3.42
N PRO A 134 2.57 -23.82 -2.28
CA PRO A 134 1.12 -23.61 -2.23
C PRO A 134 0.66 -22.20 -2.54
N VAL A 135 1.59 -21.25 -2.74
CA VAL A 135 1.31 -19.82 -2.95
C VAL A 135 1.40 -19.49 -4.43
N GLU A 136 0.33 -18.95 -5.00
CA GLU A 136 0.26 -18.47 -6.37
C GLU A 136 -0.15 -17.00 -6.39
N ILE A 137 0.52 -16.19 -7.21
CA ILE A 137 0.21 -14.79 -7.47
C ILE A 137 -0.17 -14.61 -8.93
N ASP A 138 -1.37 -14.09 -9.17
CA ASP A 138 -1.78 -13.53 -10.45
C ASP A 138 -1.46 -12.02 -10.44
N VAL A 139 -0.37 -11.65 -11.10
CA VAL A 139 0.12 -10.27 -11.10
C VAL A 139 -0.86 -9.35 -11.83
N LEU A 140 -1.49 -9.84 -12.89
CA LEU A 140 -2.44 -9.04 -13.69
C LEU A 140 -3.73 -8.75 -12.93
N LYS A 141 -4.24 -9.72 -12.18
CA LYS A 141 -5.44 -9.53 -11.35
C LYS A 141 -5.14 -8.96 -9.97
N HIS A 142 -3.85 -8.83 -9.62
CA HIS A 142 -3.40 -8.41 -8.30
C HIS A 142 -4.02 -9.26 -7.18
N THR A 143 -4.05 -10.58 -7.38
CA THR A 143 -4.61 -11.54 -6.45
C THR A 143 -3.57 -12.58 -6.05
N ALA A 144 -3.64 -13.03 -4.80
CA ALA A 144 -2.85 -14.15 -4.32
C ALA A 144 -3.77 -15.29 -3.88
N THR A 145 -3.39 -16.51 -4.17
CA THR A 145 -4.07 -17.72 -3.68
C THR A 145 -3.12 -18.59 -2.89
N ILE A 146 -3.66 -19.32 -1.93
CA ILE A 146 -2.95 -20.29 -1.09
C ILE A 146 -3.78 -21.57 -1.08
N ASP A 147 -3.20 -22.69 -1.48
CA ASP A 147 -3.93 -23.95 -1.66
C ASP A 147 -5.20 -23.75 -2.54
N GLY A 148 -5.15 -22.87 -3.56
CA GLY A 148 -6.27 -22.55 -4.44
C GLY A 148 -7.31 -21.58 -3.83
N HIS A 149 -7.14 -21.11 -2.61
CA HIS A 149 -8.07 -20.19 -1.95
C HIS A 149 -7.51 -18.78 -1.95
N VAL A 150 -8.35 -17.77 -2.28
CA VAL A 150 -7.96 -16.36 -2.30
C VAL A 150 -7.45 -15.93 -0.94
N CYS A 151 -6.24 -15.35 -0.93
CA CYS A 151 -5.62 -14.73 0.23
C CYS A 151 -5.85 -13.22 0.19
N ASP A 152 -6.46 -12.68 1.23
CA ASP A 152 -6.82 -11.26 1.31
C ASP A 152 -5.64 -10.40 1.74
N LEU A 153 -4.89 -9.86 0.77
CA LEU A 153 -3.72 -9.03 0.98
C LEU A 153 -4.02 -7.55 0.71
N THR A 154 -3.40 -6.67 1.51
CA THR A 154 -3.27 -5.25 1.14
C THR A 154 -2.26 -5.10 0.01
N TYR A 155 -2.24 -3.92 -0.63
CA TYR A 155 -1.30 -3.63 -1.71
C TYR A 155 0.16 -3.92 -1.33
N LYS A 156 0.62 -3.45 -0.14
CA LYS A 156 2.01 -3.66 0.30
C LYS A 156 2.32 -5.10 0.67
N GLU A 157 1.38 -5.80 1.26
CA GLU A 157 1.54 -7.23 1.55
C GLU A 157 1.65 -8.05 0.26
N PHE A 158 0.83 -7.71 -0.75
CA PHE A 158 0.91 -8.33 -2.07
C PHE A 158 2.27 -8.07 -2.72
N GLU A 159 2.74 -6.82 -2.74
CA GLU A 159 4.04 -6.46 -3.31
C GLU A 159 5.22 -7.11 -2.58
N LEU A 160 5.16 -7.19 -1.24
CA LEU A 160 6.16 -7.93 -0.46
C LEU A 160 6.19 -9.40 -0.84
N LEU A 161 5.01 -10.03 -0.90
CA LEU A 161 4.90 -11.43 -1.28
C LEU A 161 5.43 -11.65 -2.69
N ARG A 162 5.01 -10.81 -3.65
CA ARG A 162 5.46 -10.88 -5.05
C ARG A 162 6.98 -10.78 -5.16
N VAL A 163 7.60 -9.76 -4.56
CA VAL A 163 9.06 -9.59 -4.61
C VAL A 163 9.79 -10.80 -4.03
N LEU A 164 9.30 -11.35 -2.93
CA LEU A 164 9.97 -12.47 -2.27
C LEU A 164 9.81 -13.77 -3.04
N ILE A 165 8.59 -14.13 -3.48
CA ILE A 165 8.36 -15.42 -4.16
C ILE A 165 8.80 -15.42 -5.63
N SER A 166 8.92 -14.25 -6.28
CA SER A 166 9.55 -14.15 -7.60
C SER A 166 11.07 -14.35 -7.55
N ASN A 167 11.67 -14.36 -6.36
CA ASN A 167 13.12 -14.51 -6.17
C ASN A 167 13.41 -15.50 -5.05
N PRO A 168 13.02 -16.77 -5.17
CA PRO A 168 13.16 -17.75 -4.11
C PRO A 168 14.64 -17.95 -3.73
N GLY A 169 14.92 -18.05 -2.44
CA GLY A 169 16.28 -18.21 -1.89
C GLY A 169 17.09 -16.90 -1.80
N ILE A 170 16.71 -15.85 -2.53
CA ILE A 170 17.41 -14.56 -2.49
C ILE A 170 17.03 -13.80 -1.22
N VAL A 171 18.05 -13.34 -0.48
CA VAL A 171 17.85 -12.51 0.73
C VAL A 171 17.78 -11.04 0.33
N PHE A 172 16.67 -10.40 0.64
CA PHE A 172 16.51 -8.95 0.54
C PHE A 172 16.71 -8.31 1.90
N SER A 173 17.59 -7.29 1.98
CA SER A 173 17.67 -6.48 3.19
C SER A 173 16.38 -5.68 3.40
N ARG A 174 16.14 -5.23 4.66
CA ARG A 174 15.00 -4.36 4.97
C ARG A 174 15.01 -3.09 4.13
N GLN A 175 16.20 -2.52 3.91
CA GLN A 175 16.36 -1.34 3.07
C GLN A 175 16.02 -1.64 1.61
N GLN A 176 16.51 -2.74 1.05
CA GLN A 176 16.17 -3.13 -0.32
C GLN A 176 14.67 -3.37 -0.53
N LEU A 177 13.99 -3.98 0.45
CA LEU A 177 12.53 -4.13 0.41
C LEU A 177 11.82 -2.78 0.54
N MET A 178 12.33 -1.90 1.42
CA MET A 178 11.82 -0.55 1.55
C MET A 178 11.92 0.21 0.22
N ASP A 179 13.10 0.26 -0.39
CA ASP A 179 13.36 0.97 -1.64
C ASP A 179 12.53 0.40 -2.80
N LYS A 180 12.42 -0.93 -2.87
CA LYS A 180 11.64 -1.60 -3.93
C LYS A 180 10.14 -1.38 -3.79
N ILE A 181 9.63 -1.35 -2.57
CA ILE A 181 8.19 -1.39 -2.30
C ILE A 181 7.65 -0.02 -1.88
N TRP A 182 8.45 0.84 -1.26
CA TRP A 182 8.04 2.19 -0.86
C TRP A 182 8.75 3.30 -1.65
N GLY A 183 9.92 3.06 -2.20
CA GLY A 183 10.70 4.02 -3.00
C GLY A 183 11.98 4.48 -2.30
N ILE A 184 12.96 4.97 -3.09
CA ILE A 184 14.32 5.31 -2.61
C ILE A 184 14.32 6.53 -1.67
N ASP A 185 13.35 7.44 -1.82
CA ASP A 185 13.28 8.69 -1.03
C ASP A 185 12.49 8.50 0.29
N PHE A 186 12.26 7.27 0.69
CA PHE A 186 11.45 6.96 1.86
C PHE A 186 12.31 6.99 3.13
N LEU A 187 12.30 8.12 3.85
CA LEU A 187 13.03 8.30 5.12
C LEU A 187 12.36 7.60 6.33
N MET A 188 11.48 6.64 6.09
CA MET A 188 10.85 5.91 7.20
C MET A 188 11.73 4.77 7.72
N GLU A 189 11.53 4.45 8.99
CA GLU A 189 12.24 3.36 9.65
C GLU A 189 11.96 2.01 8.97
N THR A 190 12.98 1.19 8.82
CA THR A 190 12.91 -0.17 8.28
C THR A 190 11.98 -1.11 9.07
N ARG A 191 11.52 -0.71 10.25
CA ARG A 191 10.49 -1.39 11.06
C ARG A 191 9.14 -1.53 10.34
N THR A 192 8.84 -0.64 9.39
CA THR A 192 7.63 -0.74 8.54
C THR A 192 7.58 -2.07 7.78
N VAL A 193 8.73 -2.51 7.25
CA VAL A 193 8.84 -3.81 6.57
C VAL A 193 8.52 -4.96 7.52
N ASP A 194 9.06 -4.93 8.75
CA ASP A 194 8.88 -5.99 9.73
C ASP A 194 7.39 -6.18 10.10
N MET A 195 6.65 -5.07 10.18
CA MET A 195 5.21 -5.10 10.48
C MET A 195 4.41 -5.73 9.35
N HIS A 196 4.65 -5.30 8.10
CA HIS A 196 3.98 -5.89 6.95
C HIS A 196 4.34 -7.37 6.75
N ILE A 197 5.57 -7.78 7.04
CA ILE A 197 5.97 -9.20 7.03
C ILE A 197 5.22 -9.98 8.12
N LYS A 198 5.04 -9.41 9.30
CA LYS A 198 4.28 -10.05 10.39
C LYS A 198 2.83 -10.31 9.98
N THR A 199 2.13 -9.28 9.48
CA THR A 199 0.74 -9.41 9.04
C THR A 199 0.60 -10.32 7.83
N LEU A 200 1.53 -10.24 6.88
CA LEU A 200 1.58 -11.14 5.73
C LEU A 200 1.69 -12.61 6.17
N ARG A 201 2.62 -12.94 7.08
CA ARG A 201 2.75 -14.30 7.62
C ARG A 201 1.47 -14.82 8.27
N GLN A 202 0.77 -13.96 9.01
CA GLN A 202 -0.52 -14.31 9.63
C GLN A 202 -1.59 -14.64 8.57
N LYS A 203 -1.64 -13.87 7.47
CA LYS A 203 -2.57 -14.10 6.35
C LYS A 203 -2.23 -15.34 5.54
N LEU A 204 -0.94 -15.68 5.42
CA LEU A 204 -0.48 -16.94 4.82
C LEU A 204 -0.75 -18.17 5.71
N LYS A 205 -1.23 -18.01 6.94
CA LYS A 205 -1.63 -19.06 7.89
C LYS A 205 -0.51 -20.09 8.08
N LYS A 206 -0.80 -21.39 7.87
CA LYS A 206 0.17 -22.49 8.00
C LYS A 206 1.39 -22.34 7.06
N HIS A 207 1.23 -21.61 5.96
CA HIS A 207 2.29 -21.37 4.99
C HIS A 207 3.11 -20.08 5.24
N GLY A 208 2.85 -19.35 6.34
CA GLY A 208 3.61 -18.15 6.70
C GLY A 208 5.12 -18.40 6.87
N SER A 209 5.52 -19.64 7.14
CA SER A 209 6.92 -20.07 7.24
C SER A 209 7.68 -20.07 5.90
N ILE A 210 7.00 -19.92 4.75
CA ILE A 210 7.64 -19.73 3.43
C ILE A 210 8.48 -18.46 3.41
N ILE A 211 8.10 -17.44 4.19
CA ILE A 211 8.89 -16.22 4.37
C ILE A 211 9.83 -16.42 5.56
N LYS A 212 11.12 -16.54 5.29
CA LYS A 212 12.16 -16.73 6.31
C LYS A 212 12.77 -15.38 6.71
N THR A 213 13.07 -15.24 8.01
CA THR A 213 13.87 -14.14 8.53
C THR A 213 15.33 -14.52 8.51
N VAL A 214 16.17 -13.71 7.85
CA VAL A 214 17.62 -13.79 7.97
C VAL A 214 18.03 -12.75 9.01
N ARG A 215 18.46 -13.24 10.19
CA ARG A 215 18.79 -12.37 11.34
C ARG A 215 19.80 -11.30 10.94
N ASN A 216 19.57 -10.07 11.37
CA ASN A 216 20.39 -8.88 11.12
C ASN A 216 20.52 -8.48 9.63
N VAL A 217 19.86 -9.17 8.69
CA VAL A 217 19.88 -8.87 7.26
C VAL A 217 18.49 -8.47 6.78
N GLY A 218 17.53 -9.40 6.74
CA GLY A 218 16.22 -9.14 6.16
C GLY A 218 15.39 -10.39 5.98
N TYR A 219 14.82 -10.56 4.78
CA TYR A 219 13.85 -11.60 4.49
C TYR A 219 14.09 -12.27 3.14
N LYS A 220 13.70 -13.53 3.03
CA LYS A 220 13.67 -14.30 1.79
C LYS A 220 12.44 -15.21 1.75
N ALA A 221 12.04 -15.66 0.57
CA ALA A 221 11.13 -16.79 0.44
C ALA A 221 11.88 -18.06 0.12
N GLU A 222 11.42 -19.17 0.68
CA GLU A 222 11.93 -20.52 0.39
C GLU A 222 10.74 -21.47 0.24
N GLU A 223 10.86 -22.41 -0.68
CA GLU A 223 9.93 -23.52 -0.77
C GLU A 223 10.02 -24.37 0.51
N LEU A 224 8.86 -24.76 1.02
CA LEU A 224 8.81 -25.68 2.16
C LEU A 224 8.94 -27.09 1.60
N TYR A 225 10.10 -27.69 1.79
CA TYR A 225 10.25 -29.13 1.60
C TYR A 225 9.63 -29.82 2.82
N GLU A 226 8.60 -30.63 2.60
CA GLU A 226 8.07 -31.56 3.60
C GLU A 226 9.08 -32.68 3.86
#